data_9994b5f6ecb617e817de6589f46afba6
#
_entry.id   9994b5f6ecb617e817de6589f46afba6
#
_cell.length_a   1.000
_cell.length_b   1.000
_cell.length_c   1.000
_cell.angle_alpha   90.00
_cell.angle_beta   90.00
_cell.angle_gamma   90.00
#
_symmetry.space_group_name_H-M   'P 1'
#
loop_
_entity.id
_entity.type
_entity.pdbx_description
1 polymer ?
#
loop_
_entity_poly.entity_id
_entity_poly.type
_entity_poly.pdbx_seq_one_letter_code
_entity_poly.pdbx_strand_id
1 'polypeptide(L)'
;MGTFPVQGTSTSRELYEVRLREIHRLAGRLAERKEDLARAGAEDAGFPVRITSTEVDLAVDYLLTMDSEVPWVRGSTPYGTVAAIFPYDAPAVMLGRLGGASLLTGNRLRFTFSSWSRRTAKILAEIASSFDALEPMVGGDNRAFGQRSVTDEAVRVLFISGASAVGEAYRRQRDGFDKVFFAGPSGLPAAVVFADADPDAAARFIARRAFINGGQYCTTLKKALIHQGLYDQVRRGVLEWAGRLRVGDPLDPETHIGPIRVERTRLLLQAAMEQLRGTVLVSGNIDGEWVHPLVFETEGEIPDLELFGPVLILKPFRHAGDSVQELIQTHYGFLLAYFGSPPEDALPVFREHFGMVLDNPDFLFMPLRVPFGGRKASGWILERHGDTWVERDGAFIYSKELARHDNDTVPSGENQ
;
A
#
# COMPACT_ATOMS: atom_id res chain seq x y z
N MET A 1 46.91 -25.90 1.81
CA MET A 1 46.06 -26.16 0.62
C MET A 1 44.85 -26.93 1.11
N GLY A 2 43.81 -26.24 1.44
CA GLY A 2 42.51 -26.79 1.84
C GLY A 2 41.56 -26.68 0.67
N THR A 3 41.18 -27.79 0.10
CA THR A 3 40.18 -27.91 -0.94
C THR A 3 38.83 -27.64 -0.35
N PHE A 4 38.19 -26.53 -0.74
CA PHE A 4 36.75 -26.29 -0.50
C PHE A 4 35.94 -27.32 -1.30
N PRO A 5 34.91 -27.92 -0.72
CA PRO A 5 34.07 -28.84 -1.46
C PRO A 5 33.31 -28.05 -2.56
N VAL A 6 33.44 -28.56 -3.79
CA VAL A 6 32.66 -28.12 -4.94
C VAL A 6 31.17 -28.27 -4.57
N GLN A 7 30.44 -27.16 -4.48
CA GLN A 7 28.99 -27.15 -4.32
C GLN A 7 28.39 -27.90 -5.51
N GLY A 8 27.70 -29.00 -5.22
CA GLY A 8 26.92 -29.72 -6.22
C GLY A 8 25.88 -28.75 -6.82
N THR A 9 25.75 -28.79 -8.13
CA THR A 9 24.74 -28.03 -8.90
C THR A 9 23.36 -28.50 -8.49
N SER A 10 22.77 -27.82 -7.48
CA SER A 10 21.36 -27.96 -7.14
C SER A 10 20.53 -27.65 -8.38
N THR A 11 19.57 -28.51 -8.71
CA THR A 11 18.66 -28.21 -9.82
C THR A 11 17.88 -26.94 -9.51
N SER A 12 17.48 -26.19 -10.52
CA SER A 12 16.67 -24.97 -10.34
C SER A 12 15.43 -25.22 -9.45
N ARG A 13 14.86 -26.41 -9.52
CA ARG A 13 13.72 -26.85 -8.69
C ARG A 13 14.11 -26.94 -7.20
N GLU A 14 15.20 -27.59 -6.87
CA GLU A 14 15.69 -27.74 -5.48
C GLU A 14 15.98 -26.40 -4.84
N LEU A 15 16.51 -25.43 -5.60
CA LEU A 15 16.76 -24.07 -5.13
C LEU A 15 15.46 -23.39 -4.67
N TYR A 16 14.37 -23.44 -5.46
CA TYR A 16 13.11 -22.83 -5.08
C TYR A 16 12.42 -23.57 -3.94
N GLU A 17 12.56 -24.89 -3.84
CA GLU A 17 12.07 -25.66 -2.70
C GLU A 17 12.75 -25.24 -1.39
N VAL A 18 14.06 -24.95 -1.41
CA VAL A 18 14.77 -24.41 -0.25
C VAL A 18 14.27 -23.02 0.10
N ARG A 19 14.13 -22.13 -0.88
CA ARG A 19 13.63 -20.76 -0.67
C ARG A 19 12.21 -20.73 -0.13
N LEU A 20 11.32 -21.56 -0.66
CA LEU A 20 9.94 -21.67 -0.17
C LEU A 20 9.88 -22.18 1.27
N ARG A 21 10.75 -23.13 1.67
CA ARG A 21 10.83 -23.54 3.08
C ARG A 21 11.20 -22.39 4.01
N GLU A 22 12.16 -21.54 3.62
CA GLU A 22 12.51 -20.33 4.39
C GLU A 22 11.33 -19.34 4.46
N ILE A 23 10.60 -19.15 3.36
CA ILE A 23 9.40 -18.30 3.30
C ILE A 23 8.30 -18.84 4.23
N HIS A 24 8.03 -20.15 4.19
CA HIS A 24 7.04 -20.77 5.09
C HIS A 24 7.50 -20.71 6.55
N ARG A 25 8.81 -20.78 6.82
CA ARG A 25 9.37 -20.55 8.17
C ARG A 25 9.11 -19.12 8.63
N LEU A 26 9.26 -18.11 7.74
CA LEU A 26 8.93 -16.72 8.06
C LEU A 26 7.43 -16.56 8.37
N ALA A 27 6.55 -17.19 7.58
CA ALA A 27 5.11 -17.22 7.86
C ALA A 27 4.80 -17.79 9.24
N GLY A 28 5.40 -18.94 9.58
CA GLY A 28 5.26 -19.55 10.90
C GLY A 28 5.69 -18.64 12.04
N ARG A 29 6.85 -17.96 11.89
CA ARG A 29 7.33 -17.03 12.92
C ARG A 29 6.44 -15.81 13.10
N LEU A 30 5.82 -15.29 12.02
CA LEU A 30 4.82 -14.23 12.11
C LEU A 30 3.55 -14.72 12.82
N ALA A 31 3.07 -15.90 12.46
CA ALA A 31 1.88 -16.51 13.07
C ALA A 31 2.07 -16.76 14.59
N GLU A 32 3.23 -17.26 15.00
CA GLU A 32 3.58 -17.47 16.42
C GLU A 32 3.54 -16.18 17.26
N ARG A 33 3.83 -15.03 16.65
CA ARG A 33 3.89 -13.73 17.34
C ARG A 33 2.72 -12.81 17.00
N LYS A 34 1.62 -13.37 16.45
CA LYS A 34 0.46 -12.60 15.97
C LYS A 34 -0.15 -11.73 17.07
N GLU A 35 -0.39 -12.27 18.25
CA GLU A 35 -1.02 -11.53 19.36
C GLU A 35 -0.12 -10.38 19.84
N ASP A 36 1.19 -10.62 19.95
CA ASP A 36 2.17 -9.60 20.33
C ASP A 36 2.23 -8.48 19.28
N LEU A 37 2.25 -8.83 17.99
CA LEU A 37 2.25 -7.88 16.88
C LEU A 37 0.98 -7.07 16.82
N ALA A 38 -0.17 -7.72 17.02
CA ALA A 38 -1.47 -7.05 17.03
C ALA A 38 -1.56 -6.01 18.15
N ARG A 39 -1.17 -6.40 19.37
CA ARG A 39 -1.10 -5.49 20.52
C ARG A 39 -0.10 -4.36 20.29
N ALA A 40 1.10 -4.68 19.79
CA ALA A 40 2.15 -3.69 19.54
C ALA A 40 1.70 -2.64 18.52
N GLY A 41 1.04 -3.02 17.43
CA GLY A 41 0.49 -2.09 16.44
C GLY A 41 -0.59 -1.18 17.02
N ALA A 42 -1.46 -1.71 17.87
CA ALA A 42 -2.46 -0.92 18.58
C ALA A 42 -1.83 0.09 19.55
N GLU A 43 -0.80 -0.31 20.29
CA GLU A 43 -0.10 0.55 21.22
C GLU A 43 0.80 1.59 20.55
N ASP A 44 1.39 1.28 19.40
CA ASP A 44 2.27 2.18 18.64
C ASP A 44 1.47 3.28 17.92
N ALA A 45 0.52 2.90 17.07
CA ALA A 45 -0.15 3.82 16.15
C ALA A 45 -1.62 4.11 16.50
N GLY A 46 -2.19 3.39 17.47
CA GLY A 46 -3.60 3.50 17.82
C GLY A 46 -4.53 2.70 16.92
N PHE A 47 -4.01 1.76 16.13
CA PHE A 47 -4.82 0.92 15.26
C PHE A 47 -5.64 -0.10 16.05
N PRO A 48 -6.90 -0.34 15.70
CA PRO A 48 -7.67 -1.38 16.37
C PRO A 48 -6.99 -2.74 16.32
N VAL A 49 -6.90 -3.43 17.45
CA VAL A 49 -6.22 -4.74 17.59
C VAL A 49 -6.76 -5.78 16.59
N ARG A 50 -8.04 -5.72 16.25
CA ARG A 50 -8.65 -6.58 15.23
C ARG A 50 -8.10 -6.32 13.82
N ILE A 51 -7.71 -5.08 13.52
CA ILE A 51 -7.12 -4.68 12.24
C ILE A 51 -5.68 -5.19 12.15
N THR A 52 -4.86 -4.89 13.17
CA THR A 52 -3.46 -5.31 13.22
C THR A 52 -3.31 -6.83 13.28
N SER A 53 -4.23 -7.52 13.95
CA SER A 53 -4.31 -8.98 13.93
C SER A 53 -4.56 -9.52 12.51
N THR A 54 -5.51 -8.93 11.78
CA THR A 54 -5.81 -9.34 10.40
C THR A 54 -4.65 -9.05 9.44
N GLU A 55 -3.90 -7.96 9.64
CA GLU A 55 -2.69 -7.69 8.86
C GLU A 55 -1.65 -8.80 8.96
N VAL A 56 -1.47 -9.36 10.16
CA VAL A 56 -0.56 -10.51 10.33
C VAL A 56 -1.08 -11.73 9.58
N ASP A 57 -2.38 -12.00 9.65
CA ASP A 57 -2.98 -13.12 8.89
C ASP A 57 -2.77 -12.94 7.38
N LEU A 58 -3.00 -11.75 6.86
CA LEU A 58 -2.77 -11.45 5.44
C LEU A 58 -1.30 -11.64 5.04
N ALA A 59 -0.36 -11.23 5.90
CA ALA A 59 1.07 -11.43 5.64
C ALA A 59 1.43 -12.94 5.64
N VAL A 60 0.87 -13.70 6.56
CA VAL A 60 1.05 -15.16 6.65
C VAL A 60 0.49 -15.85 5.41
N ASP A 61 -0.76 -15.57 5.04
CA ASP A 61 -1.42 -16.16 3.87
C ASP A 61 -0.66 -15.82 2.57
N TYR A 62 -0.16 -14.59 2.45
CA TYR A 62 0.65 -14.18 1.32
C TYR A 62 1.92 -15.03 1.21
N LEU A 63 2.65 -15.21 2.30
CA LEU A 63 3.87 -16.01 2.34
C LEU A 63 3.60 -17.50 2.04
N LEU A 64 2.53 -18.07 2.60
CA LEU A 64 2.17 -19.47 2.41
C LEU A 64 1.77 -19.81 0.96
N THR A 65 1.39 -18.79 0.17
CA THR A 65 0.98 -18.96 -1.23
C THR A 65 1.99 -18.45 -2.25
N MET A 66 3.25 -18.18 -1.83
CA MET A 66 4.29 -17.63 -2.71
C MET A 66 4.85 -18.61 -3.74
N ASP A 67 4.54 -19.88 -3.66
CA ASP A 67 4.82 -20.85 -4.71
C ASP A 67 4.24 -20.41 -6.08
N SER A 68 3.11 -19.69 -6.08
CA SER A 68 2.49 -19.10 -7.25
C SER A 68 3.37 -18.06 -7.97
N GLU A 69 4.38 -17.48 -7.29
CA GLU A 69 5.31 -16.49 -7.85
C GLU A 69 6.59 -17.13 -8.44
N VAL A 70 6.84 -18.42 -8.19
CA VAL A 70 8.02 -19.13 -8.73
C VAL A 70 8.14 -19.04 -10.24
N PRO A 71 7.05 -19.20 -11.04
CA PRO A 71 7.12 -19.03 -12.48
C PRO A 71 7.65 -17.67 -12.96
N TRP A 72 7.36 -16.59 -12.19
CA TRP A 72 7.75 -15.22 -12.55
C TRP A 72 9.25 -14.93 -12.35
N VAL A 73 9.92 -15.72 -11.50
CA VAL A 73 11.33 -15.50 -11.12
C VAL A 73 12.26 -16.60 -11.56
N ARG A 74 11.72 -17.65 -12.18
CA ARG A 74 12.53 -18.77 -12.67
C ARG A 74 13.50 -18.30 -13.75
N GLY A 75 14.79 -18.60 -13.57
CA GLY A 75 15.86 -18.21 -14.49
C GLY A 75 16.30 -16.76 -14.36
N SER A 76 15.75 -16.02 -13.40
CA SER A 76 16.21 -14.66 -13.08
C SER A 76 17.42 -14.67 -12.15
N THR A 77 18.09 -13.52 -12.08
CA THR A 77 19.18 -13.24 -11.14
C THR A 77 18.74 -12.21 -10.09
N PRO A 78 19.23 -12.28 -8.85
CA PRO A 78 18.95 -11.26 -7.84
C PRO A 78 19.62 -9.92 -8.19
N TYR A 79 19.03 -8.82 -7.77
CA TYR A 79 19.68 -7.50 -7.81
C TYR A 79 20.87 -7.42 -6.82
N GLY A 80 20.76 -8.09 -5.68
CA GLY A 80 21.72 -8.01 -4.56
C GLY A 80 21.03 -7.51 -3.29
N THR A 81 21.47 -6.38 -2.74
CA THR A 81 20.83 -5.81 -1.55
C THR A 81 19.71 -4.85 -1.93
N VAL A 82 18.53 -5.11 -1.36
CA VAL A 82 17.36 -4.23 -1.36
C VAL A 82 17.32 -3.47 -0.05
N ALA A 83 17.23 -2.15 -0.07
CA ALA A 83 17.02 -1.33 1.12
C ALA A 83 15.59 -0.80 1.17
N ALA A 84 14.94 -0.84 2.35
CA ALA A 84 13.57 -0.40 2.51
C ALA A 84 13.31 0.28 3.86
N ILE A 85 12.39 1.26 3.85
CA ILE A 85 11.83 1.86 5.07
C ILE A 85 10.37 1.43 5.15
N PHE A 86 10.03 0.61 6.13
CA PHE A 86 8.67 0.13 6.31
C PHE A 86 7.78 1.22 6.90
N PRO A 87 6.61 1.48 6.33
CA PRO A 87 5.65 2.43 6.86
C PRO A 87 5.03 1.91 8.17
N TYR A 88 4.37 2.80 8.91
CA TYR A 88 3.74 2.42 10.18
C TYR A 88 2.38 1.74 10.01
N ASP A 89 1.75 1.89 8.87
CA ASP A 89 0.37 1.46 8.62
C ASP A 89 0.21 -0.04 8.31
N ALA A 90 1.28 -0.73 7.87
CA ALA A 90 1.24 -2.17 7.63
C ALA A 90 2.63 -2.84 7.66
N PRO A 91 3.42 -2.73 8.74
CA PRO A 91 4.80 -3.21 8.76
C PRO A 91 4.93 -4.73 8.65
N ALA A 92 3.98 -5.51 9.17
CA ALA A 92 3.96 -6.98 9.03
C ALA A 92 3.69 -7.40 7.58
N VAL A 93 2.77 -6.73 6.89
CA VAL A 93 2.48 -6.93 5.46
C VAL A 93 3.71 -6.60 4.62
N MET A 94 4.43 -5.52 4.96
CA MET A 94 5.66 -5.14 4.24
C MET A 94 6.76 -6.17 4.42
N LEU A 95 6.95 -6.72 5.62
CA LEU A 95 7.89 -7.84 5.83
C LEU A 95 7.45 -9.08 5.05
N GLY A 96 6.17 -9.40 5.01
CA GLY A 96 5.64 -10.49 4.19
C GLY A 96 5.97 -10.30 2.71
N ARG A 97 5.64 -9.15 2.14
CA ARG A 97 5.86 -8.85 0.72
C ARG A 97 7.34 -8.72 0.35
N LEU A 98 8.06 -7.77 0.92
CA LEU A 98 9.45 -7.52 0.58
C LEU A 98 10.40 -8.61 1.10
N GLY A 99 10.15 -9.11 2.31
CA GLY A 99 10.92 -10.22 2.88
C GLY A 99 10.73 -11.50 2.08
N GLY A 100 9.48 -11.88 1.82
CA GLY A 100 9.14 -13.05 1.00
C GLY A 100 9.71 -12.95 -0.40
N ALA A 101 9.52 -11.80 -1.09
CA ALA A 101 10.05 -11.58 -2.43
C ALA A 101 11.58 -11.61 -2.46
N SER A 102 12.26 -11.06 -1.45
CA SER A 102 13.72 -11.11 -1.35
C SER A 102 14.23 -12.53 -1.14
N LEU A 103 13.58 -13.30 -0.26
CA LEU A 103 13.91 -14.72 -0.04
C LEU A 103 13.70 -15.54 -1.33
N LEU A 104 12.56 -15.32 -2.04
CA LEU A 104 12.25 -16.09 -3.25
C LEU A 104 13.22 -15.78 -4.39
N THR A 105 13.63 -14.55 -4.57
CA THR A 105 14.55 -14.11 -5.62
C THR A 105 16.03 -14.30 -5.27
N GLY A 106 16.35 -14.48 -3.98
CA GLY A 106 17.73 -14.59 -3.48
C GLY A 106 18.40 -13.25 -3.24
N ASN A 107 17.62 -12.16 -3.08
CA ASN A 107 18.12 -10.87 -2.64
C ASN A 107 18.34 -10.86 -1.12
N ARG A 108 19.14 -9.91 -0.65
CA ARG A 108 19.19 -9.51 0.76
C ARG A 108 18.28 -8.33 0.97
N LEU A 109 17.54 -8.30 2.07
CA LEU A 109 16.69 -7.17 2.44
C LEU A 109 17.26 -6.49 3.69
N ARG A 110 17.76 -5.28 3.54
CA ARG A 110 18.15 -4.38 4.64
C ARG A 110 17.03 -3.39 4.86
N PHE A 111 16.47 -3.33 6.05
CA PHE A 111 15.30 -2.50 6.27
C PHE A 111 15.24 -1.88 7.66
N THR A 112 14.55 -0.76 7.73
CA THR A 112 14.20 -0.09 8.97
C THR A 112 12.70 0.20 9.01
N PHE A 113 12.24 0.74 10.11
CA PHE A 113 10.83 0.96 10.38
C PHE A 113 10.52 2.43 10.59
N SER A 114 9.28 2.81 10.38
CA SER A 114 8.78 4.11 10.81
C SER A 114 9.04 4.31 12.31
N SER A 115 9.39 5.52 12.70
CA SER A 115 9.57 5.89 14.11
C SER A 115 8.30 5.71 14.97
N TRP A 116 7.15 5.55 14.31
CA TRP A 116 5.84 5.29 14.93
C TRP A 116 5.56 3.80 15.19
N SER A 117 6.43 2.89 14.76
CA SER A 117 6.27 1.43 14.91
C SER A 117 7.28 0.84 15.90
N ARG A 118 7.51 1.48 17.03
CA ARG A 118 8.64 1.15 17.93
C ARG A 118 8.57 -0.25 18.54
N ARG A 119 7.40 -0.67 19.03
CA ARG A 119 7.17 -1.98 19.62
C ARG A 119 7.10 -3.06 18.53
N THR A 120 6.31 -2.78 17.52
CA THR A 120 6.14 -3.64 16.34
C THR A 120 7.50 -3.91 15.66
N ALA A 121 8.33 -2.86 15.51
CA ALA A 121 9.68 -2.98 14.93
C ALA A 121 10.58 -3.94 15.69
N LYS A 122 10.54 -3.95 17.04
CA LYS A 122 11.34 -4.88 17.84
C LYS A 122 10.94 -6.33 17.58
N ILE A 123 9.64 -6.61 17.58
CA ILE A 123 9.13 -7.97 17.35
C ILE A 123 9.46 -8.44 15.94
N LEU A 124 9.21 -7.61 14.92
CA LEU A 124 9.54 -7.95 13.53
C LEU A 124 11.04 -8.10 13.30
N ALA A 125 11.87 -7.31 13.97
CA ALA A 125 13.32 -7.44 13.90
C ALA A 125 13.80 -8.73 14.55
N GLU A 126 13.25 -9.13 15.70
CA GLU A 126 13.54 -10.42 16.34
C GLU A 126 13.22 -11.59 15.39
N ILE A 127 12.05 -11.55 14.75
CA ILE A 127 11.64 -12.54 13.74
C ILE A 127 12.63 -12.56 12.59
N ALA A 128 12.89 -11.40 11.97
CA ALA A 128 13.73 -11.29 10.78
C ALA A 128 15.19 -11.66 11.03
N SER A 129 15.74 -11.39 12.22
CA SER A 129 17.14 -11.71 12.58
C SER A 129 17.44 -13.21 12.59
N SER A 130 16.42 -14.08 12.51
CA SER A 130 16.64 -15.52 12.34
C SER A 130 16.84 -15.96 10.89
N PHE A 131 16.87 -15.01 9.93
CA PHE A 131 17.04 -15.24 8.49
C PHE A 131 18.25 -14.49 7.98
N ASP A 132 19.25 -15.18 7.44
CA ASP A 132 20.52 -14.58 6.98
C ASP A 132 20.34 -13.51 5.88
N ALA A 133 19.25 -13.61 5.10
CA ALA A 133 18.94 -12.66 4.04
C ALA A 133 18.15 -11.43 4.49
N LEU A 134 17.71 -11.36 5.76
CA LEU A 134 16.91 -10.27 6.30
C LEU A 134 17.73 -9.52 7.36
N GLU A 135 18.02 -8.24 7.07
CA GLU A 135 18.88 -7.37 7.91
C GLU A 135 18.04 -6.23 8.52
N PRO A 136 17.32 -6.47 9.63
CA PRO A 136 16.53 -5.42 10.29
C PRO A 136 17.43 -4.43 11.04
N MET A 137 17.07 -3.15 10.96
CA MET A 137 17.68 -2.06 11.70
C MET A 137 16.64 -1.36 12.56
N VAL A 138 16.80 -1.34 13.87
CA VAL A 138 15.84 -0.73 14.81
C VAL A 138 16.47 0.47 15.51
N GLY A 139 15.69 1.54 15.69
CA GLY A 139 16.07 2.70 16.51
C GLY A 139 16.99 3.71 15.83
N GLY A 140 17.10 3.66 14.49
CA GLY A 140 17.87 4.61 13.70
C GLY A 140 17.06 5.80 13.20
N ASP A 141 17.78 6.81 12.68
CA ASP A 141 17.18 7.89 11.90
C ASP A 141 16.89 7.39 10.47
N ASN A 142 15.61 7.38 10.08
CA ASN A 142 15.16 6.92 8.77
C ASN A 142 15.74 7.76 7.63
N ARG A 143 15.94 9.06 7.83
CA ARG A 143 16.56 9.93 6.83
C ARG A 143 18.02 9.55 6.63
N ALA A 144 18.76 9.34 7.72
CA ALA A 144 20.15 8.89 7.66
C ALA A 144 20.27 7.47 7.07
N PHE A 145 19.32 6.56 7.36
CA PHE A 145 19.26 5.25 6.73
C PHE A 145 19.07 5.37 5.22
N GLY A 146 18.11 6.17 4.77
CA GLY A 146 17.85 6.40 3.35
C GLY A 146 19.06 6.99 2.63
N GLN A 147 19.69 8.02 3.20
CA GLN A 147 20.89 8.64 2.62
C GLN A 147 22.07 7.65 2.52
N ARG A 148 22.34 6.88 3.55
CA ARG A 148 23.36 5.81 3.49
C ARG A 148 23.02 4.75 2.44
N SER A 149 21.75 4.37 2.32
CA SER A 149 21.32 3.39 1.32
C SER A 149 21.47 3.89 -0.12
N VAL A 150 21.33 5.19 -0.35
CA VAL A 150 21.60 5.80 -1.66
C VAL A 150 23.09 5.75 -2.01
N THR A 151 23.98 6.00 -1.05
CA THR A 151 25.44 6.03 -1.26
C THR A 151 26.13 4.68 -1.16
N ASP A 152 25.53 3.68 -0.51
CA ASP A 152 26.08 2.34 -0.35
C ASP A 152 26.03 1.57 -1.68
N GLU A 153 27.20 1.25 -2.25
CA GLU A 153 27.33 0.51 -3.51
C GLU A 153 26.76 -0.91 -3.45
N ALA A 154 26.69 -1.51 -2.26
CA ALA A 154 26.10 -2.83 -2.06
C ALA A 154 24.57 -2.81 -2.23
N VAL A 155 23.93 -1.65 -2.00
CA VAL A 155 22.48 -1.49 -2.21
C VAL A 155 22.20 -1.24 -3.70
N ARG A 156 21.43 -2.12 -4.32
CA ARG A 156 21.05 -2.05 -5.74
C ARG A 156 19.62 -1.59 -5.96
N VAL A 157 18.76 -1.83 -4.99
CA VAL A 157 17.35 -1.43 -5.03
C VAL A 157 17.02 -0.63 -3.77
N LEU A 158 16.41 0.54 -3.93
CA LEU A 158 15.90 1.34 -2.83
C LEU A 158 14.39 1.42 -2.92
N PHE A 159 13.71 0.83 -1.93
CA PHE A 159 12.27 0.89 -1.81
C PHE A 159 11.87 2.01 -0.84
N ILE A 160 11.13 2.99 -1.36
CA ILE A 160 10.71 4.19 -0.65
C ILE A 160 9.20 4.15 -0.52
N SER A 161 8.69 4.00 0.71
CA SER A 161 7.26 4.12 1.01
C SER A 161 6.96 5.44 1.71
N GLY A 162 5.79 5.98 1.46
CA GLY A 162 5.30 7.18 2.13
C GLY A 162 4.74 8.24 1.16
N ALA A 163 4.74 9.50 1.59
CA ALA A 163 4.21 10.61 0.80
C ALA A 163 4.99 10.83 -0.52
N SER A 164 4.30 11.28 -1.55
CA SER A 164 4.87 11.58 -2.87
C SER A 164 6.12 12.47 -2.81
N ALA A 165 6.12 13.45 -1.91
CA ALA A 165 7.26 14.36 -1.73
C ALA A 165 8.54 13.64 -1.28
N VAL A 166 8.43 12.52 -0.56
CA VAL A 166 9.61 11.72 -0.14
C VAL A 166 10.18 11.00 -1.36
N GLY A 167 9.35 10.36 -2.17
CA GLY A 167 9.78 9.74 -3.43
C GLY A 167 10.48 10.73 -4.34
N GLU A 168 9.88 11.91 -4.53
CA GLU A 168 10.42 12.96 -5.39
C GLU A 168 11.78 13.50 -4.89
N ALA A 169 12.01 13.54 -3.58
CA ALA A 169 13.31 13.92 -3.03
C ALA A 169 14.43 12.94 -3.41
N TYR A 170 14.12 11.64 -3.51
CA TYR A 170 15.07 10.63 -4.01
C TYR A 170 15.22 10.67 -5.53
N ARG A 171 14.14 10.91 -6.26
CA ARG A 171 14.15 11.07 -7.71
C ARG A 171 15.13 12.15 -8.18
N ARG A 172 15.23 13.27 -7.46
CA ARG A 172 16.16 14.37 -7.74
C ARG A 172 17.62 13.99 -7.52
N GLN A 173 17.90 12.97 -6.75
CA GLN A 173 19.26 12.51 -6.44
C GLN A 173 19.73 11.38 -7.36
N ARG A 174 18.91 10.92 -8.30
CA ARG A 174 19.14 9.70 -9.08
C ARG A 174 20.43 9.72 -9.90
N ASP A 175 20.83 10.86 -10.45
CA ASP A 175 21.91 10.96 -11.44
C ASP A 175 23.29 10.59 -10.89
N GLY A 176 23.45 10.56 -9.56
CA GLY A 176 24.68 10.15 -8.90
C GLY A 176 24.82 8.65 -8.65
N PHE A 177 23.80 7.82 -8.96
CA PHE A 177 23.77 6.44 -8.50
C PHE A 177 23.20 5.47 -9.54
N ASP A 178 23.83 4.29 -9.65
CA ASP A 178 23.35 3.17 -10.46
C ASP A 178 22.48 2.23 -9.60
N LYS A 179 21.22 2.63 -9.39
CA LYS A 179 20.25 1.92 -8.54
C LYS A 179 18.86 1.90 -9.16
N VAL A 180 18.08 0.92 -8.76
CA VAL A 180 16.63 0.91 -9.01
C VAL A 180 15.93 1.57 -7.83
N PHE A 181 15.09 2.55 -8.12
CA PHE A 181 14.28 3.25 -7.12
C PHE A 181 12.81 2.87 -7.29
N PHE A 182 12.23 2.36 -6.22
CA PHE A 182 10.78 2.11 -6.12
C PHE A 182 10.17 3.15 -5.18
N ALA A 183 9.25 3.95 -5.65
CA ALA A 183 8.45 4.81 -4.80
C ALA A 183 7.11 4.13 -4.49
N GLY A 184 6.85 3.94 -3.21
CA GLY A 184 5.63 3.34 -2.70
C GLY A 184 4.45 4.30 -2.74
N PRO A 185 3.24 3.78 -2.90
CA PRO A 185 2.08 4.58 -3.23
C PRO A 185 1.64 5.50 -2.10
N SER A 186 1.31 6.70 -2.48
CA SER A 186 0.41 7.59 -1.77
C SER A 186 -0.74 7.96 -2.72
N GLY A 187 -1.77 8.62 -2.27
CA GLY A 187 -2.77 9.05 -3.22
C GLY A 187 -4.10 9.50 -2.67
N LEU A 188 -5.02 9.64 -3.60
CA LEU A 188 -6.41 10.01 -3.39
C LEU A 188 -7.32 8.92 -3.99
N PRO A 189 -7.38 7.70 -3.40
CA PRO A 189 -8.22 6.63 -3.90
C PRO A 189 -9.68 7.05 -4.05
N ALA A 190 -10.28 6.65 -5.17
CA ALA A 190 -11.61 7.10 -5.54
C ALA A 190 -12.58 5.94 -5.76
N ALA A 191 -13.86 6.22 -5.61
CA ALA A 191 -14.94 5.39 -6.11
C ALA A 191 -15.79 6.16 -7.14
N VAL A 192 -16.38 5.46 -8.10
CA VAL A 192 -17.39 5.98 -8.99
C VAL A 192 -18.59 5.04 -9.04
N VAL A 193 -19.81 5.59 -8.92
CA VAL A 193 -21.05 4.82 -8.89
C VAL A 193 -21.91 5.26 -10.07
N PHE A 194 -22.01 4.41 -11.08
CA PHE A 194 -22.80 4.65 -12.29
C PHE A 194 -24.30 4.40 -12.06
N ALA A 195 -25.13 4.83 -12.99
CA ALA A 195 -26.58 4.88 -12.85
C ALA A 195 -27.28 3.54 -12.62
N ASP A 196 -26.68 2.45 -13.07
CA ASP A 196 -27.17 1.07 -12.98
C ASP A 196 -26.54 0.24 -11.85
N ALA A 197 -25.73 0.88 -11.00
CA ALA A 197 -25.10 0.23 -9.86
C ALA A 197 -26.12 -0.19 -8.79
N ASP A 198 -25.76 -1.23 -8.01
CA ASP A 198 -26.43 -1.51 -6.74
C ASP A 198 -25.98 -0.46 -5.68
N PRO A 199 -26.88 0.46 -5.29
CA PRO A 199 -26.52 1.56 -4.40
C PRO A 199 -26.18 1.09 -2.98
N ASP A 200 -26.75 -0.01 -2.50
CA ASP A 200 -26.51 -0.53 -1.15
C ASP A 200 -25.15 -1.23 -1.10
N ALA A 201 -24.78 -1.98 -2.13
CA ALA A 201 -23.45 -2.57 -2.27
C ALA A 201 -22.36 -1.49 -2.37
N ALA A 202 -22.60 -0.46 -3.22
CA ALA A 202 -21.69 0.67 -3.37
C ALA A 202 -21.49 1.42 -2.04
N ALA A 203 -22.58 1.79 -1.35
CA ALA A 203 -22.55 2.51 -0.08
C ALA A 203 -21.78 1.72 0.99
N ARG A 204 -22.06 0.42 1.11
CA ARG A 204 -21.39 -0.49 2.04
C ARG A 204 -19.88 -0.54 1.79
N PHE A 205 -19.48 -0.74 0.55
CA PHE A 205 -18.07 -0.80 0.20
C PHE A 205 -17.38 0.55 0.43
N ILE A 206 -17.96 1.64 -0.05
CA ILE A 206 -17.39 3.00 0.07
C ILE A 206 -17.14 3.33 1.55
N ALA A 207 -18.15 3.17 2.42
CA ALA A 207 -18.01 3.47 3.83
C ALA A 207 -16.97 2.59 4.53
N ARG A 208 -17.01 1.27 4.30
CA ARG A 208 -16.05 0.33 4.89
C ARG A 208 -14.62 0.62 4.45
N ARG A 209 -14.42 0.95 3.16
CA ARG A 209 -13.09 1.24 2.62
C ARG A 209 -12.59 2.64 2.93
N ALA A 210 -13.47 3.61 3.16
CA ALA A 210 -13.06 4.95 3.57
C ALA A 210 -12.56 4.99 5.02
N PHE A 211 -13.19 4.20 5.92
CA PHE A 211 -12.98 4.33 7.35
C PHE A 211 -12.23 3.16 8.01
N ILE A 212 -11.88 2.11 7.25
CA ILE A 212 -11.01 1.05 7.77
C ILE A 212 -9.72 1.65 8.34
N ASN A 213 -9.31 1.16 9.50
CA ASN A 213 -8.11 1.63 10.19
C ASN A 213 -8.07 3.16 10.39
N GLY A 214 -9.23 3.79 10.62
CA GLY A 214 -9.33 5.25 10.72
C GLY A 214 -8.88 5.97 9.44
N GLY A 215 -9.06 5.35 8.28
CA GLY A 215 -8.66 5.94 6.99
C GLY A 215 -7.15 6.06 6.79
N GLN A 216 -6.34 5.32 7.56
CA GLN A 216 -4.89 5.40 7.58
C GLN A 216 -4.19 4.29 6.77
N TYR A 217 -4.81 3.83 5.68
CA TYR A 217 -4.16 3.05 4.63
C TYR A 217 -4.09 3.85 3.33
N CYS A 218 -3.04 3.63 2.56
CA CYS A 218 -2.90 4.22 1.23
C CYS A 218 -4.05 3.84 0.27
N THR A 219 -4.72 2.71 0.52
CA THR A 219 -5.85 2.18 -0.25
C THR A 219 -7.23 2.60 0.26
N THR A 220 -7.32 3.44 1.29
CA THR A 220 -8.62 3.91 1.80
C THR A 220 -9.23 4.95 0.87
N LEU A 221 -10.50 4.77 0.53
CA LEU A 221 -11.23 5.70 -0.33
C LEU A 221 -11.33 7.09 0.31
N LYS A 222 -11.09 8.12 -0.50
CA LYS A 222 -11.11 9.52 -0.06
C LYS A 222 -12.16 10.34 -0.77
N LYS A 223 -12.57 9.92 -1.96
CA LYS A 223 -13.66 10.55 -2.71
C LYS A 223 -14.55 9.50 -3.36
N ALA A 224 -15.83 9.84 -3.51
CA ALA A 224 -16.77 9.04 -4.25
C ALA A 224 -17.61 9.95 -5.15
N LEU A 225 -17.56 9.71 -6.47
CA LEU A 225 -18.38 10.33 -7.47
C LEU A 225 -19.61 9.45 -7.68
N ILE A 226 -20.82 9.98 -7.51
CA ILE A 226 -22.05 9.18 -7.48
C ILE A 226 -23.03 9.76 -8.50
N HIS A 227 -23.55 8.92 -9.38
CA HIS A 227 -24.60 9.35 -10.32
C HIS A 227 -25.78 9.95 -9.56
N GLN A 228 -26.28 11.10 -10.04
CA GLN A 228 -27.30 11.89 -9.35
C GLN A 228 -28.55 11.06 -9.00
N GLY A 229 -28.97 10.12 -9.86
CA GLY A 229 -30.12 9.26 -9.61
C GLY A 229 -29.98 8.30 -8.43
N LEU A 230 -28.74 8.01 -7.97
CA LEU A 230 -28.45 7.13 -6.84
C LEU A 230 -27.86 7.89 -5.64
N TYR A 231 -27.61 9.20 -5.79
CA TYR A 231 -26.84 9.98 -4.82
C TYR A 231 -27.44 9.92 -3.42
N ASP A 232 -28.75 10.20 -3.26
CA ASP A 232 -29.39 10.23 -1.95
C ASP A 232 -29.41 8.86 -1.27
N GLN A 233 -29.54 7.76 -2.04
CA GLN A 233 -29.53 6.41 -1.50
C GLN A 233 -28.14 6.01 -1.06
N VAL A 234 -27.11 6.19 -1.90
CA VAL A 234 -25.72 5.88 -1.55
C VAL A 234 -25.26 6.74 -0.38
N ARG A 235 -25.53 8.05 -0.42
CA ARG A 235 -25.22 8.98 0.67
C ARG A 235 -25.80 8.51 2.01
N ARG A 236 -27.07 8.19 2.04
CA ARG A 236 -27.76 7.69 3.24
C ARG A 236 -27.11 6.42 3.76
N GLY A 237 -26.85 5.46 2.89
CA GLY A 237 -26.16 4.21 3.25
C GLY A 237 -24.76 4.45 3.80
N VAL A 238 -23.98 5.35 3.20
CA VAL A 238 -22.64 5.72 3.70
C VAL A 238 -22.73 6.32 5.11
N LEU A 239 -23.67 7.26 5.35
CA LEU A 239 -23.86 7.88 6.66
C LEU A 239 -24.31 6.87 7.73
N GLU A 240 -25.22 5.96 7.38
CA GLU A 240 -25.66 4.89 8.27
C GLU A 240 -24.51 3.94 8.64
N TRP A 241 -23.68 3.54 7.68
CA TRP A 241 -22.49 2.74 7.94
C TRP A 241 -21.47 3.48 8.80
N ALA A 242 -21.19 4.75 8.49
CA ALA A 242 -20.27 5.58 9.25
C ALA A 242 -20.74 5.75 10.71
N GLY A 243 -22.04 5.95 10.93
CA GLY A 243 -22.63 6.08 12.26
C GLY A 243 -22.60 4.82 13.13
N ARG A 244 -22.37 3.64 12.54
CA ARG A 244 -22.21 2.36 13.27
C ARG A 244 -20.76 2.10 13.71
N LEU A 245 -19.80 2.88 13.21
CA LEU A 245 -18.40 2.67 13.54
C LEU A 245 -18.10 3.17 14.95
N ARG A 246 -17.61 2.27 15.78
CA ARG A 246 -17.22 2.58 17.16
C ARG A 246 -15.81 3.16 17.17
N VAL A 247 -15.68 4.40 17.63
CA VAL A 247 -14.41 5.06 17.94
C VAL A 247 -14.08 4.79 19.40
N GLY A 248 -12.90 4.29 19.72
CA GLY A 248 -12.58 3.91 21.09
C GLY A 248 -11.19 3.32 21.30
N ASP A 249 -10.97 2.71 22.47
CA ASP A 249 -9.72 2.07 22.84
C ASP A 249 -9.29 1.07 21.73
N PRO A 250 -8.09 1.20 21.16
CA PRO A 250 -7.62 0.30 20.11
C PRO A 250 -7.44 -1.16 20.58
N LEU A 251 -7.31 -1.40 21.87
CA LEU A 251 -7.21 -2.75 22.45
C LEU A 251 -8.58 -3.41 22.68
N ASP A 252 -9.69 -2.67 22.60
CA ASP A 252 -11.02 -3.24 22.63
C ASP A 252 -11.35 -3.89 21.27
N PRO A 253 -11.66 -5.21 21.22
CA PRO A 253 -11.96 -5.92 19.97
C PRO A 253 -13.16 -5.33 19.20
N GLU A 254 -14.06 -4.63 19.86
CA GLU A 254 -15.23 -3.99 19.24
C GLU A 254 -14.90 -2.61 18.63
N THR A 255 -13.72 -2.06 18.88
CA THR A 255 -13.31 -0.79 18.30
C THR A 255 -13.07 -0.93 16.78
N HIS A 256 -13.63 0.02 16.03
CA HIS A 256 -13.47 0.10 14.57
C HIS A 256 -12.41 1.14 14.19
N ILE A 257 -12.34 2.23 14.94
CA ILE A 257 -11.43 3.35 14.74
C ILE A 257 -10.80 3.68 16.09
N GLY A 258 -9.49 3.55 16.18
CA GLY A 258 -8.72 3.98 17.36
C GLY A 258 -8.27 5.44 17.24
N PRO A 259 -7.51 5.94 18.24
CA PRO A 259 -6.99 7.32 18.21
C PRO A 259 -5.94 7.48 17.11
N ILE A 260 -5.90 8.64 16.46
CA ILE A 260 -4.84 8.99 15.51
C ILE A 260 -3.63 9.50 16.29
N ARG A 261 -2.75 8.60 16.71
CA ARG A 261 -1.55 8.92 17.50
C ARG A 261 -0.43 9.53 16.69
N VAL A 262 -0.38 9.25 15.40
CA VAL A 262 0.66 9.73 14.49
C VAL A 262 0.47 11.23 14.23
N GLU A 263 1.32 12.07 14.84
CA GLU A 263 1.25 13.52 14.74
C GLU A 263 1.22 14.03 13.30
N ARG A 264 2.06 13.46 12.44
CA ARG A 264 2.06 13.81 11.00
C ARG A 264 0.69 13.61 10.36
N THR A 265 -0.01 12.54 10.70
CA THR A 265 -1.38 12.28 10.19
C THR A 265 -2.36 13.35 10.67
N ARG A 266 -2.26 13.77 11.93
CA ARG A 266 -3.11 14.85 12.46
C ARG A 266 -2.83 16.19 11.77
N LEU A 267 -1.57 16.51 11.52
CA LEU A 267 -1.18 17.73 10.79
C LEU A 267 -1.70 17.70 9.33
N LEU A 268 -1.58 16.58 8.64
CA LEU A 268 -2.14 16.41 7.29
C LEU A 268 -3.67 16.56 7.31
N LEU A 269 -4.34 15.99 8.31
CA LEU A 269 -5.78 16.12 8.47
C LEU A 269 -6.21 17.57 8.70
N GLN A 270 -5.50 18.30 9.56
CA GLN A 270 -5.75 19.73 9.82
C GLN A 270 -5.58 20.56 8.54
N ALA A 271 -4.48 20.36 7.80
CA ALA A 271 -4.24 21.04 6.54
C ALA A 271 -5.33 20.72 5.50
N ALA A 272 -5.78 19.46 5.44
CA ALA A 272 -6.87 19.05 4.55
C ALA A 272 -8.20 19.71 4.93
N MET A 273 -8.52 19.82 6.22
CA MET A 273 -9.72 20.52 6.70
C MET A 273 -9.75 21.98 6.28
N GLU A 274 -8.60 22.64 6.22
CA GLU A 274 -8.51 24.03 5.73
C GLU A 274 -8.81 24.13 4.23
N GLN A 275 -8.34 23.18 3.44
CA GLN A 275 -8.56 23.14 1.99
C GLN A 275 -9.98 22.68 1.64
N LEU A 276 -10.63 21.92 2.53
CA LEU A 276 -12.03 21.49 2.38
C LEU A 276 -13.08 22.55 2.83
N ARG A 277 -12.69 23.77 3.12
CA ARG A 277 -13.61 24.84 3.56
C ARG A 277 -14.74 25.15 2.57
N GLY A 278 -14.56 24.82 1.29
CA GLY A 278 -15.59 24.96 0.26
C GLY A 278 -16.60 23.82 0.19
N THR A 279 -16.46 22.82 1.06
CA THR A 279 -17.33 21.65 1.15
C THR A 279 -18.20 21.71 2.40
N VAL A 280 -19.26 20.91 2.43
CA VAL A 280 -20.19 20.84 3.58
C VAL A 280 -19.86 19.58 4.37
N LEU A 281 -19.46 19.75 5.64
CA LEU A 281 -19.33 18.64 6.58
C LEU A 281 -20.72 18.18 7.02
N VAL A 282 -21.10 16.96 6.68
CA VAL A 282 -22.43 16.38 6.97
C VAL A 282 -22.39 15.32 8.07
N SER A 283 -21.21 14.81 8.44
CA SER A 283 -21.06 13.84 9.51
C SER A 283 -19.64 13.86 10.07
N GLY A 284 -19.52 13.50 11.34
CA GLY A 284 -18.25 13.34 12.05
C GLY A 284 -17.80 14.59 12.81
N ASN A 285 -16.77 14.38 13.64
CA ASN A 285 -16.10 15.44 14.42
C ASN A 285 -14.68 15.02 14.77
N ILE A 286 -13.89 15.99 15.22
CA ILE A 286 -12.52 15.81 15.69
C ILE A 286 -12.47 16.27 17.16
N ASP A 287 -11.99 15.39 18.04
CA ASP A 287 -11.72 15.69 19.44
C ASP A 287 -10.31 15.18 19.81
N GLY A 288 -9.31 16.03 19.68
CA GLY A 288 -7.92 15.68 19.89
C GLY A 288 -7.42 14.57 18.94
N GLU A 289 -7.09 13.42 19.52
CA GLU A 289 -6.66 12.24 18.76
C GLU A 289 -7.86 11.39 18.26
N TRP A 290 -9.05 11.65 18.75
CA TRP A 290 -10.26 10.94 18.41
C TRP A 290 -10.93 11.59 17.22
N VAL A 291 -10.89 10.93 16.09
CA VAL A 291 -11.49 11.42 14.85
C VAL A 291 -12.60 10.48 14.42
N HIS A 292 -13.82 10.97 14.47
CA HIS A 292 -14.99 10.26 13.95
C HIS A 292 -15.01 10.33 12.42
N PRO A 293 -15.68 9.39 11.72
CA PRO A 293 -15.82 9.42 10.27
C PRO A 293 -16.29 10.76 9.75
N LEU A 294 -15.41 11.49 9.07
CA LEU A 294 -15.71 12.79 8.48
C LEU A 294 -16.25 12.60 7.05
N VAL A 295 -17.51 12.92 6.83
CA VAL A 295 -18.14 12.87 5.50
C VAL A 295 -18.45 14.28 5.04
N PHE A 296 -17.86 14.66 3.92
CA PHE A 296 -18.09 15.95 3.26
C PHE A 296 -18.90 15.77 1.99
N GLU A 297 -19.61 16.82 1.61
CA GLU A 297 -20.36 16.92 0.34
C GLU A 297 -19.92 18.16 -0.42
N THR A 298 -19.84 18.02 -1.76
CA THR A 298 -19.60 19.16 -2.66
C THR A 298 -20.22 18.93 -4.01
N GLU A 299 -20.68 20.01 -4.65
CA GLU A 299 -20.98 20.04 -6.08
C GLU A 299 -19.83 20.67 -6.90
N GLY A 300 -18.87 21.30 -6.20
CA GLY A 300 -17.72 21.94 -6.77
C GLY A 300 -16.55 20.98 -7.04
N GLU A 301 -15.40 21.55 -7.30
CA GLU A 301 -14.15 20.82 -7.50
C GLU A 301 -13.70 20.16 -6.18
N ILE A 302 -13.28 18.89 -6.26
CA ILE A 302 -12.63 18.21 -5.13
C ILE A 302 -11.15 18.56 -5.16
N PRO A 303 -10.60 19.15 -4.10
CA PRO A 303 -9.18 19.47 -4.04
C PRO A 303 -8.31 18.23 -4.25
N ASP A 304 -7.25 18.35 -5.03
CA ASP A 304 -6.30 17.28 -5.31
C ASP A 304 -5.28 17.16 -4.18
N LEU A 305 -5.72 16.60 -3.06
CA LEU A 305 -4.98 16.51 -1.80
C LEU A 305 -4.59 15.08 -1.48
N GLU A 306 -3.44 14.92 -0.83
CA GLU A 306 -3.15 13.70 -0.10
C GLU A 306 -3.91 13.69 1.23
N LEU A 307 -5.04 12.98 1.27
CA LEU A 307 -5.84 12.81 2.48
C LEU A 307 -5.43 11.54 3.23
N PHE A 308 -5.11 11.67 4.52
CA PHE A 308 -4.80 10.55 5.40
C PHE A 308 -5.58 10.72 6.71
N GLY A 309 -6.45 9.74 7.00
CA GLY A 309 -7.42 9.85 8.10
C GLY A 309 -8.83 9.47 7.65
N PRO A 310 -9.81 9.43 8.56
CA PRO A 310 -11.17 8.99 8.27
C PRO A 310 -12.00 10.09 7.58
N VAL A 311 -11.58 10.46 6.37
CA VAL A 311 -12.20 11.51 5.54
C VAL A 311 -12.72 10.91 4.25
N LEU A 312 -13.96 11.26 3.89
CA LEU A 312 -14.60 10.89 2.63
C LEU A 312 -15.35 12.10 2.06
N ILE A 313 -15.15 12.38 0.78
CA ILE A 313 -15.85 13.44 0.05
C ILE A 313 -16.81 12.80 -0.93
N LEU A 314 -18.09 13.14 -0.85
CA LEU A 314 -19.15 12.71 -1.76
C LEU A 314 -19.46 13.82 -2.75
N LYS A 315 -19.59 13.47 -4.04
CA LYS A 315 -19.95 14.41 -5.10
C LYS A 315 -20.92 13.77 -6.08
N PRO A 316 -22.06 14.43 -6.39
CA PRO A 316 -22.96 13.98 -7.44
C PRO A 316 -22.38 14.30 -8.83
N PHE A 317 -22.67 13.44 -9.82
CA PHE A 317 -22.47 13.75 -11.23
C PHE A 317 -23.71 13.39 -12.06
N ARG A 318 -23.87 14.02 -13.21
CA ARG A 318 -25.01 13.77 -14.14
C ARG A 318 -24.60 12.95 -15.35
N HIS A 319 -23.49 13.30 -15.96
CA HIS A 319 -23.01 12.65 -17.17
C HIS A 319 -21.74 11.84 -16.85
N ALA A 320 -21.74 10.58 -17.27
CA ALA A 320 -20.61 9.67 -16.97
C ALA A 320 -19.28 10.21 -17.49
N GLY A 321 -19.27 10.89 -18.65
CA GLY A 321 -18.07 11.52 -19.20
C GLY A 321 -17.44 12.55 -18.26
N ASP A 322 -18.27 13.36 -17.55
CA ASP A 322 -17.75 14.35 -16.60
C ASP A 322 -17.04 13.68 -15.43
N SER A 323 -17.61 12.57 -14.91
CA SER A 323 -16.96 11.80 -13.83
C SER A 323 -15.64 11.16 -14.27
N VAL A 324 -15.57 10.66 -15.49
CA VAL A 324 -14.31 10.13 -16.06
C VAL A 324 -13.26 11.22 -16.13
N GLN A 325 -13.60 12.39 -16.69
CA GLN A 325 -12.68 13.52 -16.80
C GLN A 325 -12.16 13.98 -15.43
N GLU A 326 -13.03 14.11 -14.43
CA GLU A 326 -12.62 14.50 -13.08
C GLU A 326 -11.68 13.47 -12.43
N LEU A 327 -11.91 12.18 -12.65
CA LEU A 327 -11.08 11.12 -12.13
C LEU A 327 -9.68 11.12 -12.75
N ILE A 328 -9.55 11.37 -14.05
CA ILE A 328 -8.26 11.30 -14.73
C ILE A 328 -7.43 12.58 -14.60
N GLN A 329 -8.03 13.71 -14.24
CA GLN A 329 -7.33 14.98 -14.05
C GLN A 329 -6.53 15.04 -12.75
N THR A 330 -6.79 14.17 -11.76
CA THR A 330 -6.03 14.13 -10.50
C THR A 330 -4.55 13.83 -10.72
N HIS A 331 -3.67 14.41 -9.91
CA HIS A 331 -2.24 14.06 -9.87
C HIS A 331 -1.99 12.64 -9.38
N TYR A 332 -2.96 12.05 -8.73
CA TYR A 332 -2.86 10.71 -8.14
C TYR A 332 -3.51 9.67 -9.04
N GLY A 333 -2.93 8.49 -9.09
CA GLY A 333 -3.44 7.36 -9.87
C GLY A 333 -3.24 6.03 -9.15
N PHE A 334 -3.69 5.92 -7.89
CA PHE A 334 -3.47 4.68 -7.14
C PHE A 334 -4.62 3.68 -7.33
N LEU A 335 -5.77 3.96 -6.73
CA LEU A 335 -6.90 3.03 -6.72
C LEU A 335 -8.17 3.74 -7.19
N LEU A 336 -8.89 3.08 -8.10
CA LEU A 336 -10.25 3.40 -8.49
C LEU A 336 -11.13 2.16 -8.32
N ALA A 337 -12.23 2.29 -7.56
CA ALA A 337 -13.33 1.32 -7.53
C ALA A 337 -14.50 1.85 -8.33
N TYR A 338 -15.08 1.03 -9.22
CA TYR A 338 -16.30 1.43 -9.92
C TYR A 338 -17.43 0.45 -9.64
N PHE A 339 -18.68 0.98 -9.67
CA PHE A 339 -19.92 0.25 -9.46
C PHE A 339 -20.86 0.52 -10.61
N GLY A 340 -21.52 -0.52 -11.11
CA GLY A 340 -22.33 -0.46 -12.33
C GLY A 340 -21.49 -0.53 -13.60
N SER A 341 -22.05 -0.06 -14.70
CA SER A 341 -21.47 -0.14 -16.03
C SER A 341 -20.84 1.20 -16.44
N PRO A 342 -19.48 1.29 -16.52
CA PRO A 342 -18.83 2.48 -17.05
C PRO A 342 -19.10 2.63 -18.55
N PRO A 343 -18.92 3.82 -19.14
CA PRO A 343 -18.89 4.00 -20.59
C PRO A 343 -17.90 3.03 -21.24
N GLU A 344 -18.21 2.59 -22.47
CA GLU A 344 -17.43 1.56 -23.18
C GLU A 344 -15.93 1.90 -23.31
N ASP A 345 -15.61 3.18 -23.48
CA ASP A 345 -14.26 3.71 -23.62
C ASP A 345 -13.59 4.07 -22.28
N ALA A 346 -14.31 4.02 -21.16
CA ALA A 346 -13.77 4.46 -19.87
C ALA A 346 -12.80 3.46 -19.22
N LEU A 347 -13.01 2.14 -19.38
CA LEU A 347 -12.15 1.13 -18.75
C LEU A 347 -10.69 1.19 -19.22
N PRO A 348 -10.38 1.30 -20.53
CA PRO A 348 -9.00 1.51 -20.97
C PRO A 348 -8.39 2.76 -20.35
N VAL A 349 -9.15 3.87 -20.31
CA VAL A 349 -8.72 5.15 -19.72
C VAL A 349 -8.44 5.00 -18.22
N PHE A 350 -9.33 4.31 -17.48
CA PHE A 350 -9.09 4.05 -16.05
C PHE A 350 -7.80 3.25 -15.81
N ARG A 351 -7.56 2.20 -16.61
CA ARG A 351 -6.34 1.39 -16.51
C ARG A 351 -5.07 2.14 -16.89
N GLU A 352 -5.18 3.13 -17.76
CA GLU A 352 -4.07 4.03 -18.09
C GLU A 352 -3.73 4.98 -16.94
N HIS A 353 -4.74 5.46 -16.20
CA HIS A 353 -4.59 6.49 -15.18
C HIS A 353 -4.46 5.96 -13.74
N PHE A 354 -4.91 4.73 -13.45
CA PHE A 354 -4.86 4.13 -12.11
C PHE A 354 -4.11 2.81 -12.12
N GLY A 355 -3.28 2.61 -11.10
CA GLY A 355 -2.54 1.36 -10.93
C GLY A 355 -3.44 0.19 -10.51
N MET A 356 -4.56 0.47 -9.85
CA MET A 356 -5.54 -0.51 -9.39
C MET A 356 -6.94 -0.06 -9.80
N VAL A 357 -7.61 -0.85 -10.63
CA VAL A 357 -9.00 -0.62 -11.06
C VAL A 357 -9.83 -1.82 -10.63
N LEU A 358 -10.83 -1.59 -9.78
CA LEU A 358 -11.64 -2.62 -9.14
C LEU A 358 -13.07 -2.56 -9.63
N ASP A 359 -13.56 -3.67 -10.15
CA ASP A 359 -14.92 -3.86 -10.66
C ASP A 359 -15.84 -4.36 -9.56
N ASN A 360 -16.88 -3.58 -9.21
CA ASN A 360 -17.91 -3.93 -8.23
C ASN A 360 -17.34 -4.68 -6.99
N PRO A 361 -16.30 -4.14 -6.33
CA PRO A 361 -15.59 -4.88 -5.29
C PRO A 361 -16.45 -5.03 -4.02
N ASP A 362 -16.32 -6.20 -3.36
CA ASP A 362 -16.92 -6.46 -2.05
C ASP A 362 -15.92 -7.17 -1.12
N PHE A 363 -14.94 -6.43 -0.61
CA PHE A 363 -14.00 -6.89 0.41
C PHE A 363 -13.68 -5.77 1.40
N LEU A 364 -13.27 -6.14 2.60
CA LEU A 364 -12.82 -5.18 3.62
C LEU A 364 -11.32 -4.89 3.50
N PHE A 365 -10.52 -5.94 3.45
CA PHE A 365 -9.07 -5.82 3.27
C PHE A 365 -8.70 -6.07 1.82
N MET A 366 -7.72 -5.29 1.31
CA MET A 366 -7.17 -5.55 -0.03
C MET A 366 -6.53 -6.94 -0.08
N PRO A 367 -6.94 -7.82 -1.00
CA PRO A 367 -6.24 -9.07 -1.21
C PRO A 367 -4.79 -8.80 -1.62
N LEU A 368 -3.81 -9.42 -0.95
CA LEU A 368 -2.39 -9.12 -1.20
C LEU A 368 -1.90 -9.64 -2.56
N ARG A 369 -2.65 -10.52 -3.22
CA ARG A 369 -2.37 -11.01 -4.58
C ARG A 369 -2.94 -10.15 -5.71
N VAL A 370 -3.72 -9.12 -5.39
CA VAL A 370 -4.11 -8.11 -6.38
C VAL A 370 -2.90 -7.25 -6.71
N PRO A 371 -2.66 -6.90 -7.99
CA PRO A 371 -1.60 -5.97 -8.35
C PRO A 371 -1.67 -4.72 -7.47
N PHE A 372 -0.53 -4.36 -6.87
CA PHE A 372 -0.43 -3.26 -5.92
C PHE A 372 0.59 -2.24 -6.44
N GLY A 373 0.11 -1.10 -6.86
CA GLY A 373 0.96 -0.04 -7.39
C GLY A 373 0.14 1.18 -7.78
N GLY A 374 0.84 2.28 -7.99
CA GLY A 374 0.26 3.54 -8.41
C GLY A 374 0.77 3.97 -9.78
N ARG A 375 0.13 4.97 -10.33
CA ARG A 375 0.55 5.72 -11.50
C ARG A 375 0.68 7.18 -11.13
N LYS A 376 1.24 7.98 -11.99
CA LYS A 376 1.45 9.41 -11.76
C LYS A 376 2.23 9.64 -10.45
N ALA A 377 1.77 10.54 -9.57
CA ALA A 377 2.38 10.78 -8.28
C ALA A 377 2.17 9.66 -7.24
N SER A 378 1.32 8.68 -7.53
CA SER A 378 1.02 7.58 -6.59
C SER A 378 2.04 6.44 -6.57
N GLY A 379 2.98 6.41 -7.49
CA GLY A 379 4.05 5.42 -7.46
C GLY A 379 4.76 5.31 -8.80
N TRP A 380 6.06 5.01 -8.75
CA TRP A 380 6.90 4.87 -9.93
C TRP A 380 8.12 4.00 -9.62
N ILE A 381 8.69 3.43 -10.67
CA ILE A 381 9.96 2.71 -10.66
C ILE A 381 10.90 3.44 -11.59
N LEU A 382 12.07 3.83 -11.08
CA LEU A 382 13.17 4.41 -11.86
C LEU A 382 14.31 3.42 -11.95
N GLU A 383 14.72 3.12 -13.17
CA GLU A 383 15.84 2.23 -13.45
C GLU A 383 16.75 2.85 -14.52
N ARG A 384 18.05 2.65 -14.37
CA ARG A 384 19.03 3.15 -15.33
C ARG A 384 19.31 2.08 -16.39
N HIS A 385 19.13 2.44 -17.65
CA HIS A 385 19.48 1.64 -18.81
C HIS A 385 20.58 2.35 -19.62
N GLY A 386 21.82 1.94 -19.44
CA GLY A 386 22.99 2.65 -19.98
C GLY A 386 23.08 4.06 -19.42
N ASP A 387 23.03 5.07 -20.27
CA ASP A 387 23.09 6.49 -19.88
C ASP A 387 21.70 7.13 -19.68
N THR A 388 20.63 6.39 -19.87
CA THR A 388 19.26 6.90 -19.79
C THR A 388 18.54 6.36 -18.56
N TRP A 389 17.71 7.21 -17.94
CA TRP A 389 16.76 6.78 -16.92
C TRP A 389 15.42 6.42 -17.56
N VAL A 390 14.95 5.22 -17.25
CA VAL A 390 13.61 4.74 -17.64
C VAL A 390 12.72 4.78 -16.42
N GLU A 391 11.58 5.46 -16.55
CA GLU A 391 10.53 5.46 -15.56
C GLU A 391 9.40 4.53 -16.00
N ARG A 392 9.00 3.66 -15.09
CA ARG A 392 7.83 2.79 -15.23
C ARG A 392 6.77 3.17 -14.22
N ASP A 393 5.53 3.04 -14.61
CA ASP A 393 4.41 3.20 -13.70
C ASP A 393 4.43 2.14 -12.59
N GLY A 394 4.06 2.58 -11.40
CA GLY A 394 3.78 1.72 -10.27
C GLY A 394 5.01 1.23 -9.51
N ALA A 395 4.81 1.01 -8.23
CA ALA A 395 5.77 0.37 -7.35
C ALA A 395 5.16 -0.94 -6.86
N PHE A 396 5.11 -1.94 -7.74
CA PHE A 396 4.58 -3.25 -7.40
C PHE A 396 5.56 -3.99 -6.50
N ILE A 397 5.05 -4.61 -5.45
CA ILE A 397 5.86 -5.35 -4.48
C ILE A 397 5.56 -6.84 -4.66
N TYR A 398 6.06 -7.38 -5.77
CA TYR A 398 6.07 -8.82 -6.05
C TYR A 398 7.48 -9.29 -6.33
N SER A 399 7.67 -10.58 -6.32
CA SER A 399 8.99 -11.17 -6.58
C SER A 399 9.52 -10.84 -7.97
N LYS A 400 8.65 -10.66 -8.97
CA LYS A 400 9.06 -10.32 -10.34
C LYS A 400 9.77 -8.95 -10.44
N GLU A 401 9.38 -7.96 -9.63
CA GLU A 401 10.03 -6.64 -9.61
C GLU A 401 11.40 -6.68 -8.91
N LEU A 402 11.65 -7.69 -8.07
CA LEU A 402 12.94 -7.91 -7.41
C LEU A 402 13.80 -8.97 -8.12
N ALA A 403 13.42 -9.38 -9.33
CA ALA A 403 14.12 -10.34 -10.16
C ALA A 403 14.63 -9.67 -11.44
N ARG A 404 15.92 -9.86 -11.76
CA ARG A 404 16.52 -9.40 -13.02
C ARG A 404 16.43 -10.51 -14.06
N HIS A 405 15.93 -10.16 -15.25
CA HIS A 405 15.94 -11.04 -16.41
C HIS A 405 16.99 -10.56 -17.40
N ASP A 406 17.90 -11.43 -17.81
CA ASP A 406 19.05 -11.08 -18.68
C ASP A 406 18.66 -10.72 -20.13
N ASN A 407 17.38 -10.83 -20.48
CA ASN A 407 16.86 -10.37 -21.77
C ASN A 407 15.69 -9.42 -21.54
N ASP A 408 15.76 -8.24 -22.11
CA ASP A 408 14.75 -7.17 -22.18
C ASP A 408 13.43 -7.55 -22.92
N THR A 409 13.01 -8.78 -22.82
CA THR A 409 11.69 -9.22 -23.25
C THR A 409 10.84 -9.55 -22.03
N VAL A 410 10.47 -8.49 -21.29
CA VAL A 410 9.28 -8.60 -20.45
C VAL A 410 8.11 -8.70 -21.40
N PRO A 411 7.37 -9.82 -21.44
CA PRO A 411 6.11 -9.84 -22.18
C PRO A 411 5.25 -8.72 -21.55
N SER A 412 4.84 -7.76 -22.36
CA SER A 412 3.76 -6.84 -22.03
C SER A 412 2.63 -7.72 -21.52
N GLY A 413 2.40 -7.69 -20.19
CA GLY A 413 1.44 -8.58 -19.56
C GLY A 413 0.06 -8.32 -20.13
N GLU A 414 -0.40 -9.25 -20.94
CA GLU A 414 -1.82 -9.44 -21.18
C GLU A 414 -2.44 -9.78 -19.82
N ASN A 415 -3.22 -8.84 -19.33
CA ASN A 415 -4.09 -9.01 -18.18
C ASN A 415 -5.10 -10.13 -18.46
N GLN A 416 -4.98 -11.24 -17.74
CA GLN A 416 -6.11 -12.12 -17.42
C GLN A 416 -6.52 -11.94 -15.96
#